data_2c8788606661667e8350e3b6d807b93e
#
_entry.id   2c8788606661667e8350e3b6d807b93e
#
_cell.length_a   1.000
_cell.length_b   1.000
_cell.length_c   1.000
_cell.angle_alpha   90.00
_cell.angle_beta   90.00
_cell.angle_gamma   90.00
#
_symmetry.space_group_name_H-M   'P 1'
#
loop_
_entity.id
_entity.type
_entity.pdbx_description
1 polymer ?
#
loop_
_entity_poly.entity_id
_entity_poly.type
_entity_poly.pdbx_seq_one_letter_code
_entity_poly.pdbx_strand_id
1 'polypeptide(L)'
;MAINPNTDFSSGAVLTAAQQNRFPRGVMSYVQNTTTNAAVTVEATQITATAFTAVANRYYKITYFEPDCVGGTGYFTFKIKNGATVLQTFYQLSGVGIDRHANGVYIGTFSAGSVTITATAQQTAGTGTLGRGSTTIAFLSVEDIGPS
;
A
#
# COMPACT_ATOMS: atom_id res chain seq x y z
N MET A 1 20.22 0.67 9.91
CA MET A 1 19.49 0.59 11.20
C MET A 1 19.32 -0.87 11.54
N ALA A 2 19.71 -1.33 12.71
CA ALA A 2 19.54 -2.72 13.10
C ALA A 2 18.10 -2.93 13.54
N ILE A 3 17.40 -3.89 12.91
CA ILE A 3 16.12 -4.37 13.40
C ILE A 3 16.44 -5.19 14.66
N ASN A 4 15.83 -4.85 15.79
CA ASN A 4 16.00 -5.58 17.05
C ASN A 4 14.86 -6.61 17.19
N PRO A 5 15.05 -7.84 16.66
CA PRO A 5 14.03 -8.87 16.78
C PRO A 5 13.86 -9.26 18.25
N ASN A 6 12.65 -9.66 18.62
CA ASN A 6 12.37 -10.12 19.97
C ASN A 6 12.91 -11.54 20.16
N THR A 7 14.15 -11.66 20.60
CA THR A 7 14.85 -12.96 20.83
C THR A 7 15.00 -13.31 22.32
N ASP A 8 14.50 -12.47 23.22
CA ASP A 8 14.73 -12.58 24.67
C ASP A 8 13.65 -13.44 25.35
N PHE A 9 13.46 -14.66 24.84
CA PHE A 9 12.54 -15.63 25.44
C PHE A 9 13.28 -16.61 26.32
N SER A 10 12.86 -16.68 27.60
CA SER A 10 13.26 -17.77 28.51
C SER A 10 12.09 -18.73 28.70
N SER A 11 12.38 -20.04 28.66
CA SER A 11 11.35 -21.05 28.89
C SER A 11 10.67 -20.87 30.26
N GLY A 12 9.33 -20.81 30.27
CA GLY A 12 8.53 -20.61 31.48
C GLY A 12 8.39 -19.17 31.98
N ALA A 13 9.02 -18.19 31.33
CA ALA A 13 8.84 -16.78 31.67
C ALA A 13 7.53 -16.20 31.10
N VAL A 14 6.87 -15.35 31.87
CA VAL A 14 5.74 -14.57 31.39
C VAL A 14 6.25 -13.41 30.54
N LEU A 15 5.66 -13.23 29.35
CA LEU A 15 6.01 -12.12 28.47
C LEU A 15 5.72 -10.78 29.15
N THR A 16 6.74 -9.93 29.18
CA THR A 16 6.58 -8.55 29.64
C THR A 16 5.85 -7.71 28.60
N ALA A 17 5.22 -6.60 29.01
CA ALA A 17 4.60 -5.64 28.10
C ALA A 17 5.61 -5.09 27.07
N ALA A 18 6.87 -4.90 27.47
CA ALA A 18 7.93 -4.46 26.56
C ALA A 18 8.24 -5.49 25.47
N GLN A 19 8.26 -6.79 25.82
CA GLN A 19 8.44 -7.88 24.84
C GLN A 19 7.26 -7.99 23.90
N GLN A 20 6.02 -7.89 24.42
CA GLN A 20 4.81 -7.90 23.60
C GLN A 20 4.76 -6.73 22.60
N ASN A 21 5.21 -5.55 23.01
CA ASN A 21 5.25 -4.37 22.13
C ASN A 21 6.27 -4.48 20.98
N ARG A 22 7.19 -5.45 21.02
CA ARG A 22 8.11 -5.75 19.92
C ARG A 22 7.50 -6.62 18.82
N PHE A 23 6.34 -7.22 19.03
CA PHE A 23 5.68 -7.99 17.99
C PHE A 23 5.05 -7.10 16.92
N PRO A 24 5.03 -7.54 15.65
CA PRO A 24 4.16 -6.97 14.64
C PRO A 24 2.71 -7.00 15.09
N ARG A 25 1.97 -5.94 14.82
CA ARG A 25 0.52 -5.88 15.10
C ARG A 25 -0.31 -6.46 13.96
N GLY A 26 0.33 -6.76 12.82
CA GLY A 26 -0.32 -7.32 11.65
C GLY A 26 -1.06 -6.30 10.81
N VAL A 27 -2.15 -6.73 10.17
CA VAL A 27 -2.91 -5.91 9.23
C VAL A 27 -3.68 -4.82 9.98
N MET A 28 -3.36 -3.57 9.66
CA MET A 28 -4.01 -2.37 10.21
C MET A 28 -5.15 -1.88 9.32
N SER A 29 -5.04 -2.08 8.01
CA SER A 29 -6.06 -1.76 7.02
C SER A 29 -5.90 -2.66 5.80
N TYR A 30 -7.01 -3.15 5.28
CA TYR A 30 -7.07 -3.88 4.03
C TYR A 30 -8.34 -3.48 3.29
N VAL A 31 -8.18 -2.83 2.14
CA VAL A 31 -9.30 -2.35 1.33
C VAL A 31 -9.14 -2.85 -0.10
N GLN A 32 -10.21 -3.40 -0.63
CA GLN A 32 -10.32 -3.90 -1.99
C GLN A 32 -11.11 -2.93 -2.87
N ASN A 33 -10.80 -2.95 -4.17
CA ASN A 33 -11.61 -2.29 -5.19
C ASN A 33 -11.83 -3.25 -6.36
N THR A 34 -13.09 -3.54 -6.63
CA THR A 34 -13.54 -4.45 -7.71
C THR A 34 -14.19 -3.68 -8.86
N THR A 35 -14.23 -2.34 -8.79
CA THR A 35 -14.87 -1.51 -9.82
C THR A 35 -13.83 -1.07 -10.84
N THR A 36 -14.05 -1.44 -12.10
CA THR A 36 -13.25 -1.00 -13.24
C THR A 36 -13.27 0.53 -13.36
N ASN A 37 -12.10 1.12 -13.59
CA ASN A 37 -11.95 2.52 -13.98
C ASN A 37 -11.43 2.59 -15.42
N ALA A 38 -12.33 2.86 -16.38
CA ALA A 38 -12.03 2.90 -17.80
C ALA A 38 -11.60 4.29 -18.32
N ALA A 39 -11.41 5.26 -17.44
CA ALA A 39 -11.16 6.65 -17.81
C ALA A 39 -10.00 7.29 -17.04
N VAL A 40 -8.91 6.52 -16.84
CA VAL A 40 -7.72 7.03 -16.16
C VAL A 40 -6.95 7.95 -17.10
N THR A 41 -6.91 9.23 -16.78
CA THR A 41 -6.18 10.28 -17.54
C THR A 41 -5.30 11.12 -16.61
N VAL A 42 -5.91 11.83 -15.68
CA VAL A 42 -5.23 12.65 -14.67
C VAL A 42 -5.09 11.89 -13.35
N GLU A 43 -4.19 12.35 -12.47
CA GLU A 43 -4.04 11.73 -11.16
C GLU A 43 -5.36 11.74 -10.38
N ALA A 44 -5.83 10.56 -10.04
CA ALA A 44 -7.05 10.37 -9.26
C ALA A 44 -6.87 9.23 -8.26
N THR A 45 -7.54 9.37 -7.10
CA THR A 45 -7.55 8.34 -6.07
C THR A 45 -8.28 7.10 -6.57
N GLN A 46 -7.64 5.95 -6.41
CA GLN A 46 -8.16 4.64 -6.79
C GLN A 46 -8.67 3.84 -5.59
N ILE A 47 -7.93 3.90 -4.49
CA ILE A 47 -8.28 3.23 -3.23
C ILE A 47 -7.86 4.13 -2.07
N THR A 48 -8.70 4.19 -1.04
CA THR A 48 -8.40 4.85 0.23
C THR A 48 -8.44 3.79 1.34
N ALA A 49 -7.34 3.63 2.06
CA ALA A 49 -7.29 2.75 3.23
C ALA A 49 -8.21 3.27 4.34
N THR A 50 -8.79 2.35 5.11
CA THR A 50 -9.43 2.73 6.37
C THR A 50 -8.40 3.39 7.28
N ALA A 51 -8.75 4.52 7.88
CA ALA A 51 -7.86 5.21 8.80
C ALA A 51 -7.44 4.30 9.96
N PHE A 52 -6.17 4.33 10.32
CA PHE A 52 -5.62 3.57 11.44
C PHE A 52 -4.82 4.48 12.36
N THR A 53 -4.63 4.06 13.61
CA THR A 53 -3.78 4.78 14.57
C THR A 53 -2.35 4.27 14.48
N ALA A 54 -1.47 5.09 13.92
CA ALA A 54 -0.05 4.80 13.91
C ALA A 54 0.56 5.01 15.31
N VAL A 55 1.57 4.20 15.62
CA VAL A 55 2.40 4.33 16.82
C VAL A 55 3.82 4.70 16.38
N ALA A 56 4.40 5.70 17.02
CA ALA A 56 5.77 6.12 16.70
C ALA A 56 6.78 4.97 16.91
N ASN A 57 7.89 5.04 16.18
CA ASN A 57 8.97 4.05 16.22
C ASN A 57 8.53 2.63 15.84
N ARG A 58 7.62 2.53 14.88
CA ARG A 58 7.21 1.26 14.27
C ARG A 58 7.25 1.36 12.75
N TYR A 59 7.66 0.28 12.11
CA TYR A 59 7.62 0.16 10.66
C TYR A 59 6.23 -0.31 10.20
N TYR A 60 5.77 0.34 9.15
CA TYR A 60 4.56 -0.01 8.42
C TYR A 60 4.94 -0.39 7.00
N LYS A 61 4.47 -1.54 6.55
CA LYS A 61 4.53 -1.97 5.16
C LYS A 61 3.20 -1.64 4.50
N ILE A 62 3.24 -0.89 3.41
CA ILE A 62 2.07 -0.53 2.61
C ILE A 62 2.25 -1.18 1.24
N THR A 63 1.26 -1.96 0.83
CA THR A 63 1.25 -2.62 -0.48
C THR A 63 0.04 -2.15 -1.26
N TYR A 64 0.27 -1.63 -2.46
CA TYR A 64 -0.78 -1.38 -3.45
C TYR A 64 -0.59 -2.31 -4.64
N PHE A 65 -1.64 -3.02 -4.97
CA PHE A 65 -1.69 -3.92 -6.13
C PHE A 65 -2.83 -3.53 -7.06
N GLU A 66 -2.51 -3.42 -8.36
CA GLU A 66 -3.46 -3.21 -9.44
C GLU A 66 -3.36 -4.39 -10.41
N PRO A 67 -4.43 -5.20 -10.55
CA PRO A 67 -4.36 -6.47 -11.25
C PRO A 67 -4.27 -6.34 -12.75
N ASP A 68 -4.84 -5.28 -13.34
CA ASP A 68 -4.95 -5.13 -14.78
C ASP A 68 -4.88 -3.65 -15.19
N CYS A 69 -3.87 -3.31 -15.99
CA CYS A 69 -3.56 -1.97 -16.48
C CYS A 69 -3.48 -2.01 -18.01
N VAL A 70 -4.50 -1.54 -18.71
CA VAL A 70 -4.65 -1.65 -20.17
C VAL A 70 -4.84 -0.28 -20.81
N GLY A 71 -4.41 -0.15 -22.05
CA GLY A 71 -4.73 0.97 -22.92
C GLY A 71 -3.77 2.15 -22.81
N GLY A 72 -4.07 3.18 -23.56
CA GLY A 72 -3.25 4.38 -23.68
C GLY A 72 -1.92 4.16 -24.38
N THR A 73 -1.13 5.24 -24.46
CA THR A 73 0.27 5.23 -24.87
C THR A 73 1.10 5.80 -23.72
N GLY A 74 2.35 5.33 -23.55
CA GLY A 74 3.21 5.74 -22.43
C GLY A 74 3.13 4.80 -21.24
N TYR A 75 2.83 5.31 -20.05
CA TYR A 75 2.81 4.51 -18.84
C TYR A 75 1.77 5.02 -17.84
N PHE A 76 1.34 4.13 -16.96
CA PHE A 76 0.66 4.50 -15.74
C PHE A 76 1.68 4.96 -14.70
N THR A 77 1.38 6.06 -14.04
CA THR A 77 2.07 6.48 -12.82
C THR A 77 1.16 6.17 -11.63
N PHE A 78 1.66 5.35 -10.73
CA PHE A 78 1.00 5.03 -9.48
C PHE A 78 1.71 5.69 -8.32
N LYS A 79 0.95 6.14 -7.31
CA LYS A 79 1.53 6.70 -6.09
C LYS A 79 0.82 6.13 -4.86
N ILE A 80 1.60 5.86 -3.83
CA ILE A 80 1.13 5.65 -2.46
C ILE A 80 1.35 6.97 -1.72
N LYS A 81 0.32 7.49 -1.07
CA LYS A 81 0.34 8.82 -0.43
C LYS A 81 -0.21 8.77 1.00
N ASN A 82 0.32 9.66 1.85
CA ASN A 82 -0.27 10.03 3.14
C ASN A 82 -0.66 11.51 3.05
N GLY A 83 -1.95 11.78 2.89
CA GLY A 83 -2.44 13.11 2.56
C GLY A 83 -1.80 13.65 1.28
N ALA A 84 -1.16 14.81 1.33
CA ALA A 84 -0.44 15.40 0.20
C ALA A 84 0.95 14.78 -0.03
N THR A 85 1.52 14.09 0.96
CA THR A 85 2.87 13.53 0.88
C THR A 85 2.91 12.26 0.06
N VAL A 86 3.73 12.23 -0.98
CA VAL A 86 4.00 11.02 -1.77
C VAL A 86 5.03 10.17 -1.03
N LEU A 87 4.65 8.94 -0.69
CA LEU A 87 5.51 7.98 -0.01
C LEU A 87 6.30 7.13 -1.01
N GLN A 88 5.62 6.71 -2.10
CA GLN A 88 6.18 5.88 -3.14
C GLN A 88 5.56 6.23 -4.48
N THR A 89 6.38 6.28 -5.55
CA THR A 89 5.93 6.34 -6.94
C THR A 89 6.46 5.12 -7.67
N PHE A 90 5.63 4.50 -8.50
CA PHE A 90 6.02 3.40 -9.37
C PHE A 90 5.27 3.50 -10.71
N TYR A 91 5.77 2.79 -11.71
CA TYR A 91 5.33 2.93 -13.08
C TYR A 91 5.01 1.58 -13.69
N GLN A 92 3.97 1.53 -14.52
CA GLN A 92 3.65 0.40 -15.35
C GLN A 92 3.52 0.85 -16.80
N LEU A 93 4.31 0.28 -17.68
CA LEU A 93 4.20 0.57 -19.11
C LEU A 93 2.82 0.13 -19.61
N SER A 94 2.10 1.04 -20.23
CA SER A 94 0.80 0.74 -20.84
C SER A 94 0.96 0.36 -22.31
N GLY A 95 0.00 -0.41 -22.84
CA GLY A 95 -0.06 -0.77 -24.24
C GLY A 95 -1.46 -1.27 -24.59
N VAL A 96 -1.87 -0.99 -25.82
CA VAL A 96 -3.18 -1.46 -26.30
C VAL A 96 -3.17 -2.99 -26.40
N GLY A 97 -4.17 -3.63 -25.76
CA GLY A 97 -4.32 -5.08 -25.80
C GLY A 97 -3.28 -5.88 -25.03
N ILE A 98 -2.55 -5.25 -24.10
CA ILE A 98 -1.59 -5.92 -23.23
C ILE A 98 -2.05 -5.73 -21.79
N ASP A 99 -2.49 -6.81 -21.16
CA ASP A 99 -2.86 -6.84 -19.76
C ASP A 99 -1.61 -6.90 -18.90
N ARG A 100 -1.47 -5.99 -17.96
CA ARG A 100 -0.33 -5.89 -17.05
C ARG A 100 -0.81 -5.56 -15.65
N HIS A 101 -0.16 -6.13 -14.66
CA HIS A 101 -0.38 -5.75 -13.27
C HIS A 101 0.66 -4.73 -12.81
N ALA A 102 0.30 -3.93 -11.81
CA ALA A 102 1.21 -3.03 -11.13
C ALA A 102 1.24 -3.35 -9.63
N ASN A 103 2.43 -3.31 -9.05
CA ASN A 103 2.62 -3.54 -7.62
C ASN A 103 3.61 -2.52 -7.06
N GLY A 104 3.21 -1.82 -6.01
CA GLY A 104 4.06 -0.89 -5.28
C GLY A 104 4.10 -1.24 -3.80
N VAL A 105 5.30 -1.17 -3.20
CA VAL A 105 5.51 -1.42 -1.78
C VAL A 105 6.28 -0.26 -1.18
N TYR A 106 5.78 0.28 -0.09
CA TYR A 106 6.47 1.25 0.75
C TYR A 106 6.67 0.67 2.15
N ILE A 107 7.86 0.88 2.72
CA ILE A 107 8.14 0.57 4.12
C ILE A 107 8.69 1.82 4.77
N GLY A 108 8.06 2.25 5.86
CA GLY A 108 8.49 3.44 6.59
C GLY A 108 7.77 3.59 7.92
N THR A 109 8.08 4.68 8.60
CA THR A 109 7.52 5.02 9.91
C THR A 109 6.57 6.20 9.80
N PHE A 110 5.63 6.30 10.73
CA PHE A 110 4.75 7.46 10.88
C PHE A 110 4.87 8.02 12.30
N SER A 111 4.57 9.30 12.46
CA SER A 111 4.32 9.87 13.78
C SER A 111 3.08 9.22 14.41
N ALA A 112 3.02 9.18 15.74
CA ALA A 112 1.83 8.69 16.43
C ALA A 112 0.59 9.51 16.06
N GLY A 113 -0.53 8.85 15.82
CA GLY A 113 -1.79 9.49 15.48
C GLY A 113 -2.53 8.80 14.34
N SER A 114 -3.63 9.41 13.89
CA SER A 114 -4.44 8.90 12.80
C SER A 114 -3.74 9.10 11.46
N VAL A 115 -3.65 8.03 10.68
CA VAL A 115 -3.05 8.01 9.34
C VAL A 115 -4.07 7.43 8.36
N THR A 116 -4.19 8.06 7.19
CA THR A 116 -5.00 7.57 6.08
C THR A 116 -4.14 7.52 4.82
N ILE A 117 -3.96 6.32 4.30
CA ILE A 117 -3.18 6.09 3.07
C ILE A 117 -4.12 6.07 1.87
N THR A 118 -3.69 6.69 0.79
CA THR A 118 -4.37 6.65 -0.51
C THR A 118 -3.45 6.10 -1.58
N ALA A 119 -4.01 5.35 -2.50
CA ALA A 119 -3.37 4.95 -3.74
C ALA A 119 -3.99 5.73 -4.90
N THR A 120 -3.14 6.36 -5.71
CA THR A 120 -3.57 7.12 -6.89
C THR A 120 -3.00 6.52 -8.17
N ALA A 121 -3.68 6.76 -9.28
CA ALA A 121 -3.20 6.41 -10.62
C ALA A 121 -3.40 7.57 -11.59
N GLN A 122 -2.50 7.66 -12.57
CA GLN A 122 -2.54 8.59 -13.70
C GLN A 122 -2.02 7.87 -14.94
N GLN A 123 -2.65 8.12 -16.08
CA GLN A 123 -2.11 7.75 -17.38
C GLN A 123 -1.36 8.93 -17.99
N THR A 124 -0.13 8.73 -18.48
CA THR A 124 0.71 9.84 -18.98
C THR A 124 0.32 10.31 -20.38
N ALA A 125 -0.27 9.45 -21.19
CA ALA A 125 -0.77 9.81 -22.52
C ALA A 125 -1.96 8.92 -22.92
N GLY A 126 -2.99 9.55 -23.50
CA GLY A 126 -4.24 8.89 -23.83
C GLY A 126 -5.09 8.54 -22.61
N THR A 127 -5.97 7.58 -22.77
CA THR A 127 -6.85 7.08 -21.70
C THR A 127 -6.48 5.65 -21.37
N GLY A 128 -6.24 5.39 -20.11
CA GLY A 128 -5.98 4.06 -19.59
C GLY A 128 -7.20 3.46 -18.89
N THR A 129 -7.20 2.15 -18.76
CA THR A 129 -8.19 1.37 -18.02
C THR A 129 -7.50 0.57 -16.93
N LEU A 130 -8.05 0.63 -15.71
CA LEU A 130 -7.73 -0.27 -14.61
C LEU A 130 -8.86 -1.30 -14.55
N GLY A 131 -8.58 -2.51 -15.07
CA GLY A 131 -9.53 -3.61 -15.18
C GLY A 131 -9.71 -4.34 -13.86
N ARG A 132 -10.88 -4.21 -13.24
CA ARG A 132 -11.20 -4.80 -11.94
C ARG A 132 -12.52 -5.56 -12.01
N GLY A 133 -12.64 -6.58 -11.16
CA GLY A 133 -13.84 -7.41 -11.08
C GLY A 133 -13.82 -8.29 -9.84
N SER A 134 -14.74 -9.22 -9.76
CA SER A 134 -14.85 -10.15 -8.62
C SER A 134 -13.62 -11.08 -8.46
N THR A 135 -12.91 -11.34 -9.56
CA THR A 135 -11.69 -12.19 -9.59
C THR A 135 -10.42 -11.42 -9.90
N THR A 136 -10.53 -10.18 -10.37
CA THR A 136 -9.44 -9.24 -10.68
C THR A 136 -9.50 -8.08 -9.68
N ILE A 137 -9.00 -8.30 -8.47
CA ILE A 137 -9.20 -7.42 -7.34
C ILE A 137 -7.96 -6.55 -7.13
N ALA A 138 -8.14 -5.23 -7.20
CA ALA A 138 -7.14 -4.29 -6.70
C ALA A 138 -7.23 -4.18 -5.18
N PHE A 139 -6.10 -3.99 -4.50
CA PHE A 139 -6.13 -3.78 -3.05
C PHE A 139 -5.04 -2.83 -2.56
N LEU A 140 -5.32 -2.23 -1.42
CA LEU A 140 -4.38 -1.45 -0.62
C LEU A 140 -4.35 -2.03 0.79
N SER A 141 -3.19 -2.54 1.21
CA SER A 141 -2.97 -3.05 2.57
C SER A 141 -1.98 -2.20 3.33
N VAL A 142 -2.19 -2.09 4.63
CA VAL A 142 -1.27 -1.50 5.59
C VAL A 142 -1.02 -2.51 6.70
N GLU A 143 0.24 -2.85 6.93
CA GLU A 143 0.67 -3.82 7.93
C GLU A 143 1.66 -3.17 8.90
N ASP A 144 1.45 -3.32 10.18
CA ASP A 144 2.46 -3.02 11.20
C ASP A 144 3.41 -4.23 11.27
N ILE A 145 4.67 -4.04 10.87
CA ILE A 145 5.67 -5.09 10.78
C ILE A 145 6.67 -5.10 11.94
N GLY A 146 6.42 -4.27 12.96
CA GLY A 146 7.21 -4.27 14.18
C GLY A 146 7.93 -2.94 14.46
N PRO A 147 8.73 -2.88 15.52
CA PRO A 147 9.47 -1.68 15.89
C PRO A 147 10.55 -1.33 14.88
N SER A 148 10.80 -0.01 14.77
CA SER A 148 11.86 0.57 13.93
C SER A 148 13.17 0.72 14.67
#